data_c7287fd6cf54a8395c4548811954f1ef
#
_entry.id   c7287fd6cf54a8395c4548811954f1ef
#
_cell.length_a   1.000
_cell.length_b   1.000
_cell.length_c   1.000
_cell.angle_alpha   90.00
_cell.angle_beta   90.00
_cell.angle_gamma   90.00
#
_symmetry.space_group_name_H-M   'P 1'
#
loop_
_entity.id
_entity.type
_entity.pdbx_description
1 polymer ?
#
loop_
_entity_poly.entity_id
_entity_poly.type
_entity_poly.pdbx_seq_one_letter_code
_entity_poly.pdbx_strand_id
1 'polypeptide(L)'
;DRALTRLQSPAPSFVDKVWPLAEGDTISSGQPLMQLRVPAWTGAQHEWLAVLGSGNNELIVAGRERLLSLGMPASLIRSIERQRKPLETWTVTAPHDGVIRSLNARAGMTLSAGAPVAEIQSLNPVWVEIAVPERQLWQVSSGNAVDVTVQGVKPALREGQVADILPLVDQSSRTVPVRVTLSNDEGDLRPGMSAQVRIHGEATQKALAVPTAALLHTGKRSLVMLDEGEGRYRPQAVLPGGELGDQTL
;
A
#
# COMPACT_ATOMS: atom_id res chain seq x y z
N ASP A 1 0.18 2.10 7.55
CA ASP A 1 1.00 3.15 6.93
C ASP A 1 2.29 2.68 6.23
N ARG A 2 2.24 1.55 5.51
CA ARG A 2 3.40 1.12 4.68
C ARG A 2 3.66 2.03 3.47
N ALA A 3 2.72 2.89 3.14
CA ALA A 3 2.83 3.80 2.00
C ALA A 3 3.49 5.15 2.34
N LEU A 4 3.88 5.39 3.60
CA LEU A 4 4.51 6.64 4.04
C LEU A 4 6.03 6.48 4.06
N THR A 5 6.70 7.23 3.19
CA THR A 5 8.16 7.31 3.16
C THR A 5 8.61 8.60 3.83
N ARG A 6 9.42 8.48 4.87
CA ARG A 6 10.05 9.60 5.55
C ARG A 6 11.45 9.83 5.01
N LEU A 7 11.67 11.02 4.45
CA LEU A 7 13.00 11.47 4.04
C LEU A 7 13.64 12.20 5.21
N GLN A 8 14.88 11.83 5.50
CA GLN A 8 15.65 12.39 6.60
C GLN A 8 17.02 12.87 6.12
N SER A 9 17.60 13.86 6.79
CA SER A 9 18.97 14.25 6.53
C SER A 9 19.93 13.18 7.04
N PRO A 10 20.83 12.64 6.20
CA PRO A 10 21.74 11.56 6.61
C PRO A 10 22.88 12.06 7.54
N ALA A 11 23.19 13.34 7.50
CA ALA A 11 24.22 13.98 8.28
C ALA A 11 23.87 15.45 8.53
N PRO A 12 24.57 16.16 9.42
CA PRO A 12 24.42 17.60 9.54
C PRO A 12 24.60 18.30 8.20
N SER A 13 23.62 19.07 7.78
CA SER A 13 23.55 19.66 6.44
C SER A 13 22.92 21.04 6.43
N PHE A 14 23.17 21.79 5.36
CA PHE A 14 22.53 23.05 5.06
C PHE A 14 21.57 22.88 3.88
N VAL A 15 20.39 23.48 3.97
CA VAL A 15 19.42 23.52 2.87
C VAL A 15 19.73 24.72 1.98
N ASP A 16 20.33 24.47 0.82
CA ASP A 16 20.66 25.55 -0.12
C ASP A 16 19.43 26.02 -0.90
N LYS A 17 18.56 25.07 -1.29
CA LYS A 17 17.38 25.35 -2.09
C LYS A 17 16.26 24.35 -1.77
N VAL A 18 15.02 24.84 -1.82
CA VAL A 18 13.81 23.99 -1.81
C VAL A 18 13.03 24.35 -3.08
N TRP A 19 12.55 23.33 -3.80
CA TRP A 19 11.68 23.55 -4.95
C TRP A 19 10.32 24.06 -4.51
N PRO A 20 9.58 24.79 -5.36
CA PRO A 20 8.29 25.37 -5.02
C PRO A 20 7.21 24.28 -4.94
N LEU A 21 7.25 23.51 -3.89
CA LEU A 21 6.35 22.41 -3.56
C LEU A 21 5.70 22.68 -2.22
N ALA A 22 4.45 22.27 -2.08
CA ALA A 22 3.65 22.43 -0.87
C ALA A 22 3.09 21.07 -0.40
N GLU A 23 2.62 21.05 0.85
CA GLU A 23 1.85 19.92 1.37
C GLU A 23 0.57 19.74 0.54
N GLY A 24 0.28 18.50 0.17
CA GLY A 24 -0.82 18.14 -0.72
C GLY A 24 -0.46 18.09 -2.21
N ASP A 25 0.72 18.57 -2.62
CA ASP A 25 1.15 18.47 -4.02
C ASP A 25 1.49 17.02 -4.39
N THR A 26 1.10 16.65 -5.62
CA THR A 26 1.51 15.39 -6.23
C THR A 26 2.92 15.50 -6.78
N ILE A 27 3.71 14.45 -6.59
CA ILE A 27 5.08 14.37 -7.05
C ILE A 27 5.33 13.06 -7.77
N SER A 28 6.23 13.09 -8.74
CA SER A 28 6.69 11.91 -9.48
C SER A 28 8.03 11.43 -8.96
N SER A 29 8.30 10.14 -9.11
CA SER A 29 9.59 9.52 -8.80
C SER A 29 10.73 10.27 -9.49
N GLY A 30 11.80 10.56 -8.74
CA GLY A 30 12.93 11.34 -9.23
C GLY A 30 12.75 12.86 -9.27
N GLN A 31 11.53 13.37 -8.99
CA GLN A 31 11.30 14.82 -8.95
C GLN A 31 12.11 15.46 -7.82
N PRO A 32 12.83 16.58 -8.09
CA PRO A 32 13.65 17.23 -7.10
C PRO A 32 12.80 17.95 -6.04
N LEU A 33 13.17 17.77 -4.78
CA LEU A 33 12.49 18.35 -3.62
C LEU A 33 13.31 19.48 -3.01
N MET A 34 14.57 19.20 -2.70
CA MET A 34 15.49 20.14 -2.08
C MET A 34 16.93 19.83 -2.45
N GLN A 35 17.80 20.81 -2.23
CA GLN A 35 19.23 20.69 -2.41
C GLN A 35 19.91 20.90 -1.06
N LEU A 36 20.74 19.94 -0.68
CA LEU A 36 21.46 19.91 0.58
C LEU A 36 22.96 20.01 0.32
N ARG A 37 23.65 20.75 1.20
CA ARG A 37 25.10 20.75 1.30
C ARG A 37 25.48 20.04 2.58
N VAL A 38 26.30 19.00 2.47
CA VAL A 38 26.74 18.16 3.59
C VAL A 38 28.26 18.33 3.77
N PRO A 39 28.70 19.20 4.70
CA PRO A 39 30.13 19.51 4.84
C PRO A 39 31.00 18.31 5.16
N ALA A 40 30.47 17.33 5.93
CA ALA A 40 31.20 16.11 6.28
C ALA A 40 31.61 15.28 5.06
N TRP A 41 30.92 15.42 3.91
CA TRP A 41 31.24 14.68 2.70
C TRP A 41 32.37 15.28 1.91
N THR A 42 32.58 16.61 2.01
CA THR A 42 33.54 17.32 1.15
C THR A 42 34.96 16.77 1.31
N GLY A 43 35.46 16.72 2.55
CA GLY A 43 36.81 16.19 2.80
C GLY A 43 36.99 14.73 2.39
N ALA A 44 36.02 13.89 2.78
CA ALA A 44 36.04 12.46 2.48
C ALA A 44 35.98 12.16 0.97
N GLN A 45 35.24 12.98 0.19
CA GLN A 45 35.22 12.87 -1.27
C GLN A 45 36.57 13.17 -1.90
N HIS A 46 37.24 14.25 -1.45
CA HIS A 46 38.57 14.61 -1.97
C HIS A 46 39.60 13.53 -1.66
N GLU A 47 39.62 13.01 -0.41
CA GLU A 47 40.49 11.91 -0.03
C GLU A 47 40.25 10.66 -0.89
N TRP A 48 38.97 10.30 -1.08
CA TRP A 48 38.63 9.11 -1.88
C TRP A 48 38.97 9.27 -3.35
N LEU A 49 38.73 10.46 -3.94
CA LEU A 49 39.11 10.75 -5.32
C LEU A 49 40.62 10.65 -5.55
N ALA A 50 41.44 11.11 -4.59
CA ALA A 50 42.87 10.96 -4.64
C ALA A 50 43.30 9.49 -4.61
N VAL A 51 42.67 8.70 -3.77
CA VAL A 51 42.92 7.24 -3.65
C VAL A 51 42.49 6.48 -4.90
N LEU A 52 41.37 6.88 -5.52
CA LEU A 52 40.93 6.27 -6.80
C LEU A 52 41.96 6.37 -7.92
N GLY A 53 42.85 7.37 -7.86
CA GLY A 53 43.95 7.52 -8.81
C GLY A 53 45.18 6.64 -8.50
N SER A 54 45.31 6.14 -7.26
CA SER A 54 46.47 5.37 -6.82
C SER A 54 46.49 3.90 -7.26
N GLY A 55 45.34 3.35 -7.65
CA GLY A 55 45.17 1.93 -8.02
C GLY A 55 45.24 0.94 -6.84
N ASN A 56 45.36 1.44 -5.61
CA ASN A 56 45.34 0.59 -4.40
C ASN A 56 43.93 0.21 -4.01
N ASN A 57 43.53 -1.04 -4.28
CA ASN A 57 42.15 -1.52 -4.03
C ASN A 57 41.74 -1.47 -2.56
N GLU A 58 42.64 -1.74 -1.61
CA GLU A 58 42.31 -1.70 -0.19
C GLU A 58 41.93 -0.28 0.26
N LEU A 59 42.70 0.72 -0.16
CA LEU A 59 42.42 2.12 0.14
C LEU A 59 41.14 2.61 -0.56
N ILE A 60 40.88 2.13 -1.79
CA ILE A 60 39.66 2.46 -2.52
C ILE A 60 38.42 1.93 -1.78
N VAL A 61 38.46 0.69 -1.30
CA VAL A 61 37.36 0.10 -0.53
C VAL A 61 37.19 0.84 0.79
N ALA A 62 38.26 1.09 1.54
CA ALA A 62 38.19 1.81 2.82
C ALA A 62 37.63 3.24 2.67
N GLY A 63 38.03 3.96 1.63
CA GLY A 63 37.50 5.29 1.33
C GLY A 63 36.01 5.27 0.98
N ARG A 64 35.57 4.25 0.25
CA ARG A 64 34.14 4.05 -0.06
C ARG A 64 33.32 3.75 1.18
N GLU A 65 33.81 2.88 2.05
CA GLU A 65 33.16 2.54 3.33
C GLU A 65 33.05 3.76 4.24
N ARG A 66 34.08 4.62 4.25
CA ARG A 66 34.04 5.89 4.98
C ARG A 66 32.93 6.80 4.46
N LEU A 67 32.77 6.95 3.14
CA LEU A 67 31.66 7.74 2.56
C LEU A 67 30.30 7.18 2.93
N LEU A 68 30.15 5.85 2.93
CA LEU A 68 28.93 5.18 3.36
C LEU A 68 28.64 5.43 4.84
N SER A 69 29.68 5.32 5.71
CA SER A 69 29.54 5.57 7.15
C SER A 69 29.18 7.03 7.49
N LEU A 70 29.53 7.97 6.62
CA LEU A 70 29.09 9.39 6.70
C LEU A 70 27.68 9.60 6.16
N GLY A 71 26.97 8.52 5.81
CA GLY A 71 25.59 8.58 5.33
C GLY A 71 25.44 8.98 3.85
N MET A 72 26.52 8.95 3.05
CA MET A 72 26.41 9.26 1.63
C MET A 72 25.72 8.10 0.90
N PRO A 73 24.64 8.37 0.14
CA PRO A 73 23.98 7.34 -0.66
C PRO A 73 24.90 6.68 -1.67
N ALA A 74 24.81 5.35 -1.81
CA ALA A 74 25.64 4.58 -2.74
C ALA A 74 25.50 5.03 -4.20
N SER A 75 24.35 5.59 -4.58
CA SER A 75 24.12 6.17 -5.92
C SER A 75 25.00 7.40 -6.17
N LEU A 76 25.21 8.25 -5.17
CA LEU A 76 26.08 9.40 -5.26
C LEU A 76 27.56 8.99 -5.34
N ILE A 77 27.95 8.01 -4.53
CA ILE A 77 29.32 7.46 -4.57
C ILE A 77 29.64 6.96 -5.98
N ARG A 78 28.74 6.17 -6.60
CA ARG A 78 28.88 5.72 -7.97
C ARG A 78 28.94 6.87 -8.99
N SER A 79 28.22 7.96 -8.73
CA SER A 79 28.26 9.15 -9.59
C SER A 79 29.62 9.85 -9.53
N ILE A 80 30.17 10.03 -8.33
CA ILE A 80 31.49 10.60 -8.10
C ILE A 80 32.57 9.73 -8.75
N GLU A 81 32.48 8.41 -8.59
CA GLU A 81 33.40 7.44 -9.18
C GLU A 81 33.46 7.55 -10.70
N ARG A 82 32.30 7.68 -11.35
CA ARG A 82 32.21 7.84 -12.82
C ARG A 82 32.68 9.20 -13.29
N GLN A 83 32.28 10.27 -12.61
CA GLN A 83 32.56 11.64 -13.03
C GLN A 83 33.95 12.13 -12.61
N ARG A 84 34.60 11.45 -11.64
CA ARG A 84 35.89 11.84 -11.05
C ARG A 84 35.88 13.28 -10.52
N LYS A 85 34.72 13.73 -10.05
CA LYS A 85 34.53 15.09 -9.50
C LYS A 85 33.75 15.01 -8.19
N PRO A 86 34.12 15.81 -7.18
CA PRO A 86 33.35 15.91 -5.95
C PRO A 86 32.01 16.55 -6.21
N LEU A 87 31.01 16.17 -5.41
CA LEU A 87 29.69 16.81 -5.41
C LEU A 87 29.66 17.84 -4.30
N GLU A 88 29.42 19.10 -4.64
CA GLU A 88 29.27 20.19 -3.67
C GLU A 88 27.93 20.14 -2.96
N THR A 89 26.91 19.74 -3.70
CA THR A 89 25.53 19.67 -3.23
C THR A 89 24.86 18.38 -3.64
N TRP A 90 23.89 17.96 -2.86
CA TRP A 90 23.05 16.79 -3.11
C TRP A 90 21.61 17.20 -3.34
N THR A 91 21.06 16.85 -4.49
CA THR A 91 19.64 17.02 -4.76
C THR A 91 18.89 15.81 -4.23
N VAL A 92 18.07 16.05 -3.22
CA VAL A 92 17.13 15.05 -2.68
C VAL A 92 15.93 14.99 -3.61
N THR A 93 15.63 13.81 -4.11
CA THR A 93 14.53 13.57 -5.04
C THR A 93 13.48 12.66 -4.40
N ALA A 94 12.25 12.70 -4.92
CA ALA A 94 11.19 11.79 -4.53
C ALA A 94 11.56 10.35 -4.87
N PRO A 95 11.46 9.39 -3.92
CA PRO A 95 11.82 7.99 -4.16
C PRO A 95 10.77 7.24 -4.99
N HIS A 96 9.54 7.70 -5.00
CA HIS A 96 8.39 7.13 -5.72
C HIS A 96 7.35 8.22 -5.99
N ASP A 97 6.39 7.90 -6.83
CA ASP A 97 5.21 8.74 -7.05
C ASP A 97 4.37 8.82 -5.78
N GLY A 98 3.75 9.97 -5.54
CA GLY A 98 2.95 10.15 -4.34
C GLY A 98 2.51 11.58 -4.10
N VAL A 99 2.10 11.85 -2.86
CA VAL A 99 1.71 13.18 -2.37
C VAL A 99 2.60 13.58 -1.20
N ILE A 100 3.00 14.84 -1.19
CA ILE A 100 3.74 15.44 -0.07
C ILE A 100 2.79 15.55 1.13
N ARG A 101 3.07 14.82 2.18
CA ARG A 101 2.33 14.89 3.45
C ARG A 101 2.83 16.02 4.34
N SER A 102 4.15 16.18 4.37
CA SER A 102 4.80 17.29 5.05
C SER A 102 6.10 17.66 4.35
N LEU A 103 6.45 18.95 4.37
CA LEU A 103 7.71 19.48 3.87
C LEU A 103 8.29 20.42 4.91
N ASN A 104 9.20 19.91 5.74
CA ASN A 104 9.75 20.62 6.90
C ASN A 104 11.00 21.43 6.57
N ALA A 105 11.64 21.15 5.42
CA ALA A 105 12.83 21.89 4.99
C ALA A 105 12.49 23.26 4.43
N ARG A 106 13.31 24.25 4.77
CA ARG A 106 13.26 25.62 4.21
C ARG A 106 14.67 26.03 3.78
N ALA A 107 14.79 26.78 2.69
CA ALA A 107 16.07 27.31 2.25
C ALA A 107 16.74 28.13 3.37
N GLY A 108 18.04 27.93 3.56
CA GLY A 108 18.83 28.54 4.62
C GLY A 108 18.79 27.83 5.97
N MET A 109 17.97 26.78 6.15
CA MET A 109 17.96 26.00 7.40
C MET A 109 19.20 25.11 7.53
N THR A 110 19.59 24.89 8.78
CA THR A 110 20.53 23.85 9.17
C THR A 110 19.75 22.64 9.68
N LEU A 111 20.12 21.46 9.22
CA LEU A 111 19.52 20.19 9.62
C LEU A 111 20.53 19.36 10.42
N SER A 112 20.09 18.75 11.50
CA SER A 112 20.85 17.71 12.20
C SER A 112 20.72 16.36 11.47
N ALA A 113 21.63 15.42 11.76
CA ALA A 113 21.49 14.05 11.30
C ALA A 113 20.17 13.46 11.82
N GLY A 114 19.45 12.76 10.94
CA GLY A 114 18.14 12.17 11.24
C GLY A 114 16.97 13.15 11.25
N ALA A 115 17.21 14.47 11.04
CA ALA A 115 16.11 15.42 10.97
C ALA A 115 15.15 15.09 9.82
N PRO A 116 13.82 15.01 10.07
CA PRO A 116 12.84 14.76 9.02
C PRO A 116 12.75 15.97 8.09
N VAL A 117 12.91 15.76 6.79
CA VAL A 117 12.89 16.83 5.78
C VAL A 117 11.60 16.82 4.95
N ALA A 118 11.06 15.65 4.67
CA ALA A 118 9.78 15.51 3.98
C ALA A 118 9.16 14.14 4.30
N GLU A 119 7.85 14.09 4.25
CA GLU A 119 7.08 12.84 4.26
C GLU A 119 6.29 12.73 2.96
N ILE A 120 6.43 11.59 2.29
CA ILE A 120 5.78 11.31 1.00
C ILE A 120 4.90 10.09 1.18
N GLN A 121 3.64 10.22 0.85
CA GLN A 121 2.69 9.13 0.86
C GLN A 121 2.49 8.61 -0.56
N SER A 122 2.79 7.32 -0.78
CA SER A 122 2.47 6.68 -2.05
C SER A 122 0.96 6.59 -2.21
N LEU A 123 0.48 6.82 -3.42
CA LEU A 123 -0.92 6.66 -3.80
C LEU A 123 -1.15 5.39 -4.63
N ASN A 124 -0.12 4.62 -4.94
CA ASN A 124 -0.25 3.38 -5.70
C ASN A 124 0.65 2.28 -5.11
N PRO A 125 0.10 1.12 -4.76
CA PRO A 125 -1.34 0.82 -4.69
C PRO A 125 -2.04 1.52 -3.51
N VAL A 126 -3.35 1.70 -3.62
CA VAL A 126 -4.20 2.12 -2.49
C VAL A 126 -4.84 0.92 -1.81
N TRP A 127 -5.15 1.08 -0.54
CA TRP A 127 -5.86 0.08 0.24
C TRP A 127 -7.24 0.58 0.62
N VAL A 128 -8.22 -0.29 0.42
CA VAL A 128 -9.56 -0.13 0.96
C VAL A 128 -9.70 -1.07 2.15
N GLU A 129 -10.03 -0.53 3.30
CA GLU A 129 -10.34 -1.32 4.49
C GLU A 129 -11.84 -1.47 4.60
N ILE A 130 -12.31 -2.70 4.66
CA ILE A 130 -13.71 -3.05 4.74
C ILE A 130 -14.00 -3.77 6.05
N ALA A 131 -15.12 -3.46 6.67
CA ALA A 131 -15.56 -4.10 7.89
C ALA A 131 -16.48 -5.27 7.54
N VAL A 132 -15.95 -6.49 7.63
CA VAL A 132 -16.69 -7.73 7.33
C VAL A 132 -17.30 -8.28 8.64
N PRO A 133 -18.63 -8.51 8.71
CA PRO A 133 -19.24 -9.14 9.89
C PRO A 133 -18.62 -10.51 10.17
N GLU A 134 -18.32 -10.80 11.44
CA GLU A 134 -17.68 -12.05 11.88
C GLU A 134 -18.40 -13.31 11.32
N ARG A 135 -19.74 -13.28 11.30
CA ARG A 135 -20.57 -14.36 10.75
C ARG A 135 -20.36 -14.63 9.25
N GLN A 136 -19.81 -13.68 8.50
CA GLN A 136 -19.56 -13.79 7.05
C GLN A 136 -18.08 -14.02 6.71
N LEU A 137 -17.21 -13.99 7.73
CA LEU A 137 -15.77 -14.09 7.53
C LEU A 137 -15.34 -15.40 6.85
N TRP A 138 -16.08 -16.47 7.07
CA TRP A 138 -15.81 -17.78 6.44
C TRP A 138 -15.93 -17.77 4.91
N GLN A 139 -16.60 -16.78 4.35
CA GLN A 139 -16.75 -16.59 2.89
C GLN A 139 -15.60 -15.77 2.28
N VAL A 140 -14.72 -15.23 3.10
CA VAL A 140 -13.66 -14.33 2.66
C VAL A 140 -12.32 -15.00 2.84
N SER A 141 -11.55 -15.04 1.77
CA SER A 141 -10.17 -15.55 1.75
C SER A 141 -9.25 -14.56 1.09
N SER A 142 -7.99 -14.53 1.52
CA SER A 142 -6.96 -13.75 0.81
C SER A 142 -6.86 -14.23 -0.63
N GLY A 143 -6.78 -13.30 -1.57
CA GLY A 143 -6.81 -13.59 -3.01
C GLY A 143 -8.20 -13.55 -3.65
N ASN A 144 -9.30 -13.49 -2.88
CA ASN A 144 -10.61 -13.31 -3.49
C ASN A 144 -10.65 -12.05 -4.35
N ALA A 145 -11.21 -12.18 -5.55
CA ALA A 145 -11.49 -11.04 -6.41
C ALA A 145 -12.59 -10.17 -5.80
N VAL A 146 -12.47 -8.87 -5.95
CA VAL A 146 -13.44 -7.91 -5.45
C VAL A 146 -13.74 -6.84 -6.49
N ASP A 147 -15.00 -6.43 -6.52
CA ASP A 147 -15.44 -5.24 -7.24
C ASP A 147 -15.56 -4.09 -6.24
N VAL A 148 -14.85 -3.01 -6.48
CA VAL A 148 -14.87 -1.83 -5.63
C VAL A 148 -15.50 -0.67 -6.40
N THR A 149 -16.60 -0.15 -5.91
CA THR A 149 -17.25 1.04 -6.46
C THR A 149 -16.89 2.25 -5.63
N VAL A 150 -16.16 3.19 -6.23
CA VAL A 150 -15.74 4.44 -5.58
C VAL A 150 -16.57 5.59 -6.10
N GLN A 151 -17.16 6.37 -5.20
CA GLN A 151 -17.96 7.53 -5.58
C GLN A 151 -17.06 8.71 -5.98
N GLY A 152 -17.44 9.41 -7.06
CA GLY A 152 -16.76 10.63 -7.49
C GLY A 152 -15.58 10.42 -8.43
N VAL A 153 -15.26 9.17 -8.82
CA VAL A 153 -14.23 8.85 -9.82
C VAL A 153 -14.84 8.16 -11.05
N LYS A 154 -14.12 8.18 -12.17
CA LYS A 154 -14.52 7.50 -13.41
C LYS A 154 -13.34 6.70 -13.97
N PRO A 155 -13.54 5.40 -14.31
CA PRO A 155 -14.72 4.59 -14.01
C PRO A 155 -14.93 4.40 -12.52
N ALA A 156 -16.18 4.37 -12.05
CA ALA A 156 -16.49 4.18 -10.62
C ALA A 156 -16.17 2.77 -10.14
N LEU A 157 -16.29 1.76 -11.03
CA LEU A 157 -15.99 0.36 -10.73
C LEU A 157 -14.51 0.08 -10.96
N ARG A 158 -13.86 -0.48 -9.95
CA ARG A 158 -12.46 -0.93 -9.96
C ARG A 158 -12.40 -2.40 -9.54
N GLU A 159 -11.57 -3.15 -10.19
CA GLU A 159 -11.27 -4.53 -9.78
C GLU A 159 -10.09 -4.54 -8.80
N GLY A 160 -10.17 -5.41 -7.80
CA GLY A 160 -9.14 -5.55 -6.79
C GLY A 160 -9.09 -6.97 -6.25
N GLN A 161 -8.27 -7.15 -5.22
CA GLN A 161 -8.15 -8.44 -4.53
C GLN A 161 -8.09 -8.24 -3.02
N VAL A 162 -8.64 -9.20 -2.28
CA VAL A 162 -8.44 -9.28 -0.84
C VAL A 162 -6.96 -9.56 -0.58
N ALA A 163 -6.28 -8.58 -0.03
CA ALA A 163 -4.86 -8.69 0.29
C ALA A 163 -4.65 -9.42 1.62
N ASP A 164 -5.44 -9.05 2.64
CA ASP A 164 -5.21 -9.52 3.99
C ASP A 164 -6.47 -9.45 4.85
N ILE A 165 -6.63 -10.41 5.76
CA ILE A 165 -7.66 -10.41 6.79
C ILE A 165 -6.93 -10.08 8.10
N LEU A 166 -7.21 -8.92 8.68
CA LEU A 166 -6.48 -8.48 9.87
C LEU A 166 -6.90 -9.30 11.09
N PRO A 167 -5.92 -9.73 11.94
CA PRO A 167 -6.20 -10.58 13.11
C PRO A 167 -6.75 -9.77 14.29
N LEU A 168 -7.66 -8.85 14.02
CA LEU A 168 -8.28 -7.96 14.98
C LEU A 168 -9.80 -7.99 14.78
N VAL A 169 -10.55 -8.03 15.87
CA VAL A 169 -12.01 -7.91 15.84
C VAL A 169 -12.39 -6.60 16.51
N ASP A 170 -13.13 -5.76 15.82
CA ASP A 170 -13.76 -4.61 16.43
C ASP A 170 -14.95 -5.09 17.27
N GLN A 171 -14.79 -5.05 18.59
CA GLN A 171 -15.80 -5.54 19.53
C GLN A 171 -17.10 -4.71 19.51
N SER A 172 -17.03 -3.44 19.12
CA SER A 172 -18.18 -2.54 19.09
C SER A 172 -19.10 -2.84 17.92
N SER A 173 -18.53 -3.12 16.74
CA SER A 173 -19.25 -3.41 15.51
C SER A 173 -19.36 -4.92 15.20
N ARG A 174 -18.60 -5.77 15.90
CA ARG A 174 -18.44 -7.21 15.63
C ARG A 174 -18.02 -7.48 14.18
N THR A 175 -17.07 -6.70 13.72
CA THR A 175 -16.52 -6.83 12.37
C THR A 175 -15.03 -7.10 12.42
N VAL A 176 -14.55 -7.77 11.37
CA VAL A 176 -13.13 -7.99 11.12
C VAL A 176 -12.71 -7.08 9.99
N PRO A 177 -11.68 -6.26 10.17
CA PRO A 177 -11.17 -5.43 9.06
C PRO A 177 -10.47 -6.33 8.04
N VAL A 178 -10.91 -6.21 6.80
CA VAL A 178 -10.32 -6.89 5.64
C VAL A 178 -9.75 -5.83 4.71
N ARG A 179 -8.52 -6.05 4.28
CA ARG A 179 -7.81 -5.13 3.40
C ARG A 179 -7.89 -5.60 1.95
N VAL A 180 -8.32 -4.69 1.09
CA VAL A 180 -8.38 -4.87 -0.35
C VAL A 180 -7.33 -3.97 -1.00
N THR A 181 -6.57 -4.49 -1.95
CA THR A 181 -5.60 -3.73 -2.72
C THR A 181 -6.20 -3.35 -4.07
N LEU A 182 -6.07 -2.07 -4.41
CA LEU A 182 -6.48 -1.51 -5.70
C LEU A 182 -5.28 -0.85 -6.38
N SER A 183 -5.17 -1.00 -7.69
CA SER A 183 -4.30 -0.14 -8.49
C SER A 183 -4.87 1.28 -8.57
N ASN A 184 -3.98 2.26 -8.56
CA ASN A 184 -4.30 3.67 -8.69
C ASN A 184 -3.35 4.35 -9.67
N ASP A 185 -3.21 3.75 -10.86
CA ASP A 185 -2.26 4.23 -11.89
C ASP A 185 -2.64 5.61 -12.41
N GLU A 186 -3.93 5.95 -12.39
CA GLU A 186 -4.44 7.26 -12.79
C GLU A 186 -4.35 8.31 -11.67
N GLY A 187 -4.06 7.91 -10.43
CA GLY A 187 -3.90 8.81 -9.28
C GLY A 187 -5.19 9.51 -8.83
N ASP A 188 -6.35 9.00 -9.24
CA ASP A 188 -7.66 9.57 -8.95
C ASP A 188 -8.25 9.11 -7.60
N LEU A 189 -7.76 8.00 -7.06
CA LEU A 189 -8.13 7.51 -5.74
C LEU A 189 -7.33 8.24 -4.65
N ARG A 190 -8.04 8.74 -3.66
CA ARG A 190 -7.44 9.52 -2.56
C ARG A 190 -7.79 8.90 -1.20
N PRO A 191 -6.88 8.95 -0.23
CA PRO A 191 -7.18 8.55 1.14
C PRO A 191 -8.39 9.32 1.69
N GLY A 192 -9.26 8.60 2.40
CA GLY A 192 -10.51 9.17 2.96
C GLY A 192 -11.72 9.09 2.04
N MET A 193 -11.58 8.61 0.81
CA MET A 193 -12.74 8.31 -0.04
C MET A 193 -13.51 7.11 0.47
N SER A 194 -14.85 7.16 0.32
CA SER A 194 -15.73 6.04 0.63
C SER A 194 -15.91 5.14 -0.58
N ALA A 195 -15.91 3.84 -0.34
CA ALA A 195 -16.09 2.82 -1.36
C ALA A 195 -17.11 1.76 -0.91
N GLN A 196 -17.80 1.17 -1.88
CA GLN A 196 -18.60 -0.03 -1.69
C GLN A 196 -17.85 -1.21 -2.31
N VAL A 197 -17.74 -2.30 -1.57
CA VAL A 197 -16.98 -3.48 -2.01
C VAL A 197 -17.90 -4.67 -2.10
N ARG A 198 -17.85 -5.37 -3.23
CA ARG A 198 -18.47 -6.68 -3.44
C ARG A 198 -17.37 -7.70 -3.55
N ILE A 199 -17.34 -8.64 -2.62
CA ILE A 199 -16.37 -9.74 -2.62
C ILE A 199 -16.95 -10.90 -3.43
N HIS A 200 -16.18 -11.41 -4.38
CA HIS A 200 -16.49 -12.64 -5.09
C HIS A 200 -15.94 -13.80 -4.26
N GLY A 201 -16.84 -14.43 -3.48
CA GLY A 201 -16.49 -15.67 -2.77
C GLY A 201 -16.24 -16.80 -3.75
N GLU A 202 -15.34 -17.71 -3.44
CA GLU A 202 -15.27 -18.97 -4.18
C GLU A 202 -16.59 -19.71 -3.99
N ALA A 203 -17.25 -20.04 -5.08
CA ALA A 203 -18.40 -20.94 -5.07
C ALA A 203 -17.86 -22.35 -4.78
N THR A 204 -17.52 -22.61 -3.52
CA THR A 204 -16.75 -23.79 -3.13
C THR A 204 -17.60 -25.05 -2.92
N GLN A 205 -18.91 -24.96 -3.01
CA GLN A 205 -19.76 -26.16 -2.92
C GLN A 205 -20.92 -26.07 -3.91
N LYS A 206 -21.06 -27.12 -4.70
CA LYS A 206 -22.33 -27.41 -5.38
C LYS A 206 -23.34 -27.71 -4.28
N ALA A 207 -24.02 -26.71 -3.80
CA ALA A 207 -25.13 -26.90 -2.88
C ALA A 207 -26.39 -27.19 -3.66
N LEU A 208 -27.24 -28.07 -3.11
CA LEU A 208 -28.56 -28.25 -3.64
C LEU A 208 -29.39 -27.02 -3.26
N ALA A 209 -29.90 -26.32 -4.25
CA ALA A 209 -30.77 -25.17 -4.04
C ALA A 209 -32.21 -25.54 -4.35
N VAL A 210 -33.11 -25.10 -3.49
CA VAL A 210 -34.56 -25.24 -3.71
C VAL A 210 -35.22 -23.86 -3.62
N PRO A 211 -36.31 -23.60 -4.37
CA PRO A 211 -37.06 -22.38 -4.16
C PRO A 211 -37.45 -22.23 -2.69
N THR A 212 -37.23 -21.08 -2.08
CA THR A 212 -37.56 -20.84 -0.67
C THR A 212 -39.04 -21.14 -0.37
N ALA A 213 -39.93 -20.91 -1.36
CA ALA A 213 -41.34 -21.25 -1.28
C ALA A 213 -41.63 -22.75 -1.20
N ALA A 214 -40.68 -23.61 -1.61
CA ALA A 214 -40.83 -25.07 -1.49
C ALA A 214 -40.43 -25.64 -0.12
N LEU A 215 -39.89 -24.78 0.76
CA LEU A 215 -39.45 -25.15 2.10
C LEU A 215 -40.63 -25.06 3.07
N LEU A 216 -41.04 -26.19 3.63
CA LEU A 216 -42.12 -26.27 4.60
C LEU A 216 -41.54 -26.32 6.01
N HIS A 217 -41.89 -25.32 6.81
CA HIS A 217 -41.50 -25.23 8.23
C HIS A 217 -42.59 -25.80 9.12
N THR A 218 -42.31 -26.88 9.83
CA THR A 218 -43.28 -27.55 10.74
C THR A 218 -43.02 -27.21 12.22
N GLY A 219 -42.38 -26.07 12.50
CA GLY A 219 -42.04 -25.61 13.86
C GLY A 219 -40.79 -26.26 14.47
N LYS A 220 -40.52 -27.54 14.19
CA LYS A 220 -39.34 -28.27 14.69
C LYS A 220 -38.43 -28.78 13.57
N ARG A 221 -38.90 -28.82 12.34
CA ARG A 221 -38.17 -29.38 11.17
C ARG A 221 -38.51 -28.60 9.92
N SER A 222 -37.55 -28.51 9.02
CA SER A 222 -37.76 -28.05 7.66
C SER A 222 -37.84 -29.24 6.74
N LEU A 223 -38.81 -29.22 5.85
CA LEU A 223 -39.12 -30.32 4.94
C LEU A 223 -39.23 -29.80 3.52
N VAL A 224 -38.88 -30.60 2.53
CA VAL A 224 -39.24 -30.42 1.12
C VAL A 224 -40.04 -31.62 0.66
N MET A 225 -40.96 -31.43 -0.26
CA MET A 225 -41.72 -32.50 -0.87
C MET A 225 -41.02 -32.96 -2.15
N LEU A 226 -40.53 -34.20 -2.15
CA LEU A 226 -39.92 -34.81 -3.34
C LEU A 226 -41.04 -35.42 -4.17
N ASP A 227 -41.07 -35.07 -5.45
CA ASP A 227 -41.97 -35.71 -6.43
C ASP A 227 -41.40 -37.06 -6.85
N GLU A 228 -42.12 -38.13 -6.55
CA GLU A 228 -41.79 -39.50 -6.93
C GLU A 228 -42.51 -39.95 -8.21
N GLY A 229 -43.23 -39.03 -8.84
CA GLY A 229 -44.03 -39.32 -10.02
C GLY A 229 -45.43 -39.85 -9.68
N GLU A 230 -46.30 -39.95 -10.70
CA GLU A 230 -47.68 -40.42 -10.58
C GLU A 230 -48.52 -39.72 -9.48
N GLY A 231 -48.19 -38.44 -9.17
CA GLY A 231 -48.90 -37.66 -8.14
C GLY A 231 -48.53 -38.04 -6.72
N ARG A 232 -47.48 -38.80 -6.49
CA ARG A 232 -46.99 -39.18 -5.16
C ARG A 232 -45.86 -38.25 -4.73
N TYR A 233 -46.00 -37.73 -3.51
CA TYR A 233 -45.02 -36.81 -2.89
C TYR A 233 -44.50 -37.40 -1.59
N ARG A 234 -43.21 -37.41 -1.39
CA ARG A 234 -42.55 -37.84 -0.17
C ARG A 234 -41.93 -36.68 0.60
N PRO A 235 -42.29 -36.51 1.87
CA PRO A 235 -41.62 -35.47 2.69
C PRO A 235 -40.20 -35.89 3.02
N GLN A 236 -39.24 -35.02 2.72
CA GLN A 236 -37.82 -35.19 3.04
C GLN A 236 -37.40 -34.08 4.02
N ALA A 237 -36.87 -34.49 5.18
CA ALA A 237 -36.29 -33.54 6.12
C ALA A 237 -34.99 -32.98 5.56
N VAL A 238 -34.83 -31.65 5.68
CA VAL A 238 -33.67 -30.94 5.21
C VAL A 238 -33.18 -29.97 6.30
N LEU A 239 -31.90 -29.66 6.25
CA LEU A 239 -31.29 -28.57 7.06
C LEU A 239 -31.09 -27.38 6.12
N PRO A 240 -31.89 -26.32 6.22
CA PRO A 240 -31.72 -25.15 5.38
C PRO A 240 -30.40 -24.46 5.71
N GLY A 241 -29.66 -24.09 4.68
CA GLY A 241 -28.44 -23.30 4.73
C GLY A 241 -28.73 -21.80 4.55
N GLY A 242 -27.86 -21.12 3.80
CA GLY A 242 -28.05 -19.70 3.47
C GLY A 242 -29.11 -19.47 2.39
N GLU A 243 -29.68 -18.27 2.36
CA GLU A 243 -30.58 -17.84 1.29
C GLU A 243 -29.77 -17.11 0.19
N LEU A 244 -30.08 -17.43 -1.08
CA LEU A 244 -29.50 -16.80 -2.26
C LEU A 244 -30.63 -16.32 -3.17
N GLY A 245 -31.04 -15.07 -3.00
CA GLY A 245 -32.20 -14.51 -3.69
C GLY A 245 -33.50 -15.18 -3.26
N ASP A 246 -34.19 -15.86 -4.20
CA ASP A 246 -35.42 -16.63 -4.00
C ASP A 246 -35.19 -18.11 -3.72
N GLN A 247 -33.94 -18.52 -3.56
CA GLN A 247 -33.54 -19.91 -3.29
C GLN A 247 -32.89 -20.07 -1.93
N THR A 248 -33.14 -21.22 -1.28
CA THR A 248 -32.48 -21.68 -0.06
C THR A 248 -31.58 -22.86 -0.38
N LEU A 249 -30.31 -22.80 0.12
CA LEU A 249 -29.28 -23.83 -0.05
C LEU A 249 -29.48 -24.97 0.95
#